data_4518c03c4919019876ae9544702e785d
#
_entry.id   4518c03c4919019876ae9544702e785d
#
_cell.length_a   1.000
_cell.length_b   1.000
_cell.length_c   1.000
_cell.angle_alpha   90.00
_cell.angle_beta   90.00
_cell.angle_gamma   90.00
#
_symmetry.space_group_name_H-M   'P 1'
#
loop_
_entity.id
_entity.type
_entity.pdbx_description
1 polymer ?
#
loop_
_entity_poly.entity_id
_entity_poly.type
_entity_poly.pdbx_seq_one_letter_code
_entity_poly.pdbx_strand_id
1 'polypeptide(L)'
;TRITSIRIKGYASPEGSYANNTRLAQGRTETLKDYVQRLYNFPSGVMATDYEPEDWAGLERYLKTCTLPDRYGILELVHSGGDPDAREQKIKARYPRDYQFLLREVYPGLRHSDYTVEYVVRAYTDIEEARRIWRTAPGKLSLNEFYRVAESYPAGSDEYNEVFETMVRLYPDDATANLNASNVAMSRGDLVSARKYVAKAGGTPEAVYARGVLAGLDKDYVQARRLLSQAQSMGVKEAADALEQINKIDKK
;
A
#
# COMPACT_ATOMS: atom_id res chain seq x y z
N THR A 1 -12.75 -4.36 -12.45
CA THR A 1 -13.12 -3.52 -11.29
C THR A 1 -14.39 -2.77 -11.60
N ARG A 2 -15.39 -2.85 -10.73
CA ARG A 2 -16.64 -2.08 -10.82
C ARG A 2 -16.77 -1.26 -9.54
N ILE A 3 -16.83 0.05 -9.68
CA ILE A 3 -17.11 0.95 -8.55
C ILE A 3 -18.58 0.75 -8.15
N THR A 4 -18.81 0.51 -6.86
CA THR A 4 -20.13 0.26 -6.27
C THR A 4 -20.67 1.45 -5.49
N SER A 5 -19.77 2.23 -4.88
CA SER A 5 -20.11 3.42 -4.10
C SER A 5 -18.98 4.44 -4.13
N ILE A 6 -19.33 5.71 -4.19
CA ILE A 6 -18.41 6.83 -3.99
C ILE A 6 -19.07 7.74 -2.95
N ARG A 7 -18.41 7.97 -1.83
CA ARG A 7 -18.86 8.94 -0.82
C ARG A 7 -17.89 10.11 -0.81
N ILE A 8 -18.42 11.31 -0.94
CA ILE A 8 -17.65 12.55 -0.87
C ILE A 8 -18.12 13.32 0.36
N LYS A 9 -17.21 13.70 1.26
CA LYS A 9 -17.49 14.49 2.45
C LYS A 9 -16.65 15.76 2.43
N GLY A 10 -17.30 16.91 2.39
CA GLY A 10 -16.66 18.22 2.42
C GLY A 10 -16.61 18.78 3.83
N TYR A 11 -15.54 19.51 4.13
CA TYR A 11 -15.28 20.10 5.42
C TYR A 11 -15.06 21.61 5.29
N ALA A 12 -15.49 22.37 6.32
CA ALA A 12 -15.00 23.72 6.54
C ALA A 12 -14.21 23.78 7.84
N SER A 13 -13.50 24.90 8.05
CA SER A 13 -12.73 25.15 9.27
C SER A 13 -13.64 25.76 10.34
N PRO A 14 -13.29 25.63 11.65
CA PRO A 14 -14.01 26.25 12.76
C PRO A 14 -13.98 27.78 12.80
N GLU A 15 -13.74 28.44 11.68
CA GLU A 15 -13.63 29.87 11.54
C GLU A 15 -14.92 30.49 10.98
N GLY A 16 -15.46 31.47 11.67
CA GLY A 16 -16.70 32.14 11.26
C GLY A 16 -17.95 31.44 11.78
N SER A 17 -19.13 31.79 11.23
CA SER A 17 -20.37 31.22 11.74
C SER A 17 -20.61 29.80 11.22
N TYR A 18 -21.13 28.95 12.10
CA TYR A 18 -21.52 27.58 11.78
C TYR A 18 -22.46 27.50 10.57
N ALA A 19 -23.42 28.45 10.48
CA ALA A 19 -24.34 28.52 9.34
C ALA A 19 -23.64 28.78 8.01
N ASN A 20 -22.63 29.67 7.99
CA ASN A 20 -21.83 29.92 6.79
C ASN A 20 -20.92 28.72 6.45
N ASN A 21 -20.31 28.10 7.45
CA ASN A 21 -19.47 26.93 7.31
C ASN A 21 -20.28 25.73 6.76
N THR A 22 -21.51 25.53 7.21
CA THR A 22 -22.45 24.58 6.63
C THR A 22 -22.62 24.78 5.13
N ARG A 23 -22.93 26.03 4.71
CA ARG A 23 -23.11 26.35 3.28
C ARG A 23 -21.82 26.12 2.48
N LEU A 24 -20.66 26.47 3.04
CA LEU A 24 -19.36 26.28 2.37
C LEU A 24 -19.00 24.80 2.25
N ALA A 25 -19.20 24.01 3.29
CA ALA A 25 -18.92 22.57 3.26
C ALA A 25 -19.82 21.84 2.25
N GLN A 26 -21.13 22.15 2.25
CA GLN A 26 -22.07 21.64 1.26
C GLN A 26 -21.67 22.03 -0.16
N GLY A 27 -21.37 23.31 -0.41
CA GLY A 27 -21.00 23.80 -1.73
C GLY A 27 -19.72 23.15 -2.26
N ARG A 28 -18.72 22.91 -1.42
CA ARG A 28 -17.50 22.17 -1.81
C ARG A 28 -17.82 20.74 -2.22
N THR A 29 -18.63 20.07 -1.43
CA THR A 29 -19.04 18.68 -1.68
C THR A 29 -19.76 18.54 -3.02
N GLU A 30 -20.78 19.38 -3.26
CA GLU A 30 -21.55 19.34 -4.50
C GLU A 30 -20.69 19.73 -5.72
N THR A 31 -19.83 20.74 -5.58
CA THR A 31 -18.90 21.13 -6.67
C THR A 31 -17.96 19.98 -7.05
N LEU A 32 -17.40 19.28 -6.06
CA LEU A 32 -16.52 18.13 -6.31
C LEU A 32 -17.30 16.97 -6.92
N LYS A 33 -18.49 16.65 -6.41
CA LYS A 33 -19.37 15.63 -6.99
C LYS A 33 -19.68 15.91 -8.46
N ASP A 34 -20.10 17.14 -8.77
CA ASP A 34 -20.43 17.53 -10.13
C ASP A 34 -19.21 17.47 -11.06
N TYR A 35 -18.04 17.84 -10.57
CA TYR A 35 -16.80 17.72 -11.31
C TYR A 35 -16.48 16.25 -11.64
N VAL A 36 -16.52 15.38 -10.62
CA VAL A 36 -16.25 13.94 -10.79
C VAL A 36 -17.29 13.29 -11.70
N GLN A 37 -18.57 13.65 -11.55
CA GLN A 37 -19.65 13.16 -12.40
C GLN A 37 -19.45 13.52 -13.87
N ARG A 38 -19.01 14.76 -14.17
CA ARG A 38 -18.72 15.18 -15.56
C ARG A 38 -17.55 14.41 -16.16
N LEU A 39 -16.53 14.06 -15.35
CA LEU A 39 -15.36 13.35 -15.86
C LEU A 39 -15.64 11.87 -16.16
N TYR A 40 -16.43 11.21 -15.32
CA TYR A 40 -16.53 9.74 -15.32
C TYR A 40 -17.93 9.21 -15.60
N ASN A 41 -18.95 10.06 -15.62
CA ASN A 41 -20.34 9.71 -15.91
C ASN A 41 -20.83 8.46 -15.17
N PHE A 42 -20.69 8.44 -13.85
CA PHE A 42 -21.13 7.32 -13.03
C PHE A 42 -22.67 7.16 -13.07
N PRO A 43 -23.19 5.92 -12.95
CA PRO A 43 -24.62 5.68 -12.84
C PRO A 43 -25.23 6.45 -11.66
N SER A 44 -26.50 6.83 -11.77
CA SER A 44 -27.22 7.46 -10.69
C SER A 44 -27.25 6.57 -9.43
N GLY A 45 -27.06 7.17 -8.26
CA GLY A 45 -27.02 6.45 -6.98
C GLY A 45 -25.66 5.88 -6.57
N VAL A 46 -24.66 5.90 -7.44
CA VAL A 46 -23.30 5.47 -7.08
C VAL A 46 -22.60 6.50 -6.21
N MET A 47 -22.91 7.78 -6.37
CA MET A 47 -22.29 8.88 -5.62
C MET A 47 -23.20 9.40 -4.53
N ALA A 48 -22.70 9.44 -3.29
CA ALA A 48 -23.32 10.05 -2.14
C ALA A 48 -22.47 11.21 -1.60
N THR A 49 -23.12 12.24 -1.09
CA THR A 49 -22.46 13.41 -0.49
C THR A 49 -22.78 13.50 0.98
N ASP A 50 -21.83 13.99 1.75
CA ASP A 50 -21.94 14.33 3.16
C ASP A 50 -21.12 15.60 3.42
N TYR A 51 -21.30 16.24 4.55
CA TYR A 51 -20.54 17.43 4.90
C TYR A 51 -20.37 17.56 6.40
N GLU A 52 -19.27 18.18 6.79
CA GLU A 52 -18.98 18.58 8.18
C GLU A 52 -18.78 20.10 8.20
N PRO A 53 -19.66 20.84 8.86
CA PRO A 53 -19.58 22.30 8.88
C PRO A 53 -18.27 22.82 9.46
N GLU A 54 -17.68 22.10 10.43
CA GLU A 54 -16.46 22.52 11.11
C GLU A 54 -15.64 21.29 11.50
N ASP A 55 -14.44 21.16 10.93
CA ASP A 55 -13.56 20.02 11.21
C ASP A 55 -12.83 20.15 12.57
N TRP A 56 -13.64 20.13 13.63
CA TRP A 56 -13.12 20.09 15.00
C TRP A 56 -12.26 18.86 15.26
N ALA A 57 -12.57 17.73 14.62
CA ALA A 57 -11.78 16.51 14.74
C ALA A 57 -10.39 16.65 14.10
N GLY A 58 -10.30 17.36 12.98
CA GLY A 58 -9.02 17.71 12.35
C GLY A 58 -8.20 18.65 13.22
N LEU A 59 -8.83 19.65 13.80
CA LEU A 59 -8.18 20.54 14.75
C LEU A 59 -7.66 19.77 15.98
N GLU A 60 -8.45 18.88 16.53
CA GLU A 60 -8.04 18.02 17.65
C GLU A 60 -6.81 17.17 17.29
N ARG A 61 -6.81 16.51 16.13
CA ARG A 61 -5.66 15.72 15.65
C ARG A 61 -4.39 16.57 15.58
N TYR A 62 -4.50 17.77 15.04
CA TYR A 62 -3.38 18.69 14.97
C TYR A 62 -2.86 19.08 16.36
N LEU A 63 -3.76 19.49 17.27
CA LEU A 63 -3.39 19.95 18.63
C LEU A 63 -2.73 18.84 19.48
N LYS A 64 -3.07 17.58 19.25
CA LYS A 64 -2.44 16.43 19.93
C LYS A 64 -0.95 16.28 19.60
N THR A 65 -0.52 16.72 18.44
CA THR A 65 0.85 16.50 17.95
C THR A 65 1.69 17.78 17.80
N CYS A 66 1.07 18.97 17.83
CA CYS A 66 1.75 20.23 17.65
C CYS A 66 2.51 20.68 18.91
N THR A 67 3.33 21.73 18.74
CA THR A 67 4.15 22.34 19.81
C THR A 67 3.62 23.69 20.30
N LEU A 68 2.35 24.03 20.00
CA LEU A 68 1.76 25.28 20.46
C LEU A 68 1.74 25.34 22.00
N PRO A 69 2.10 26.49 22.59
CA PRO A 69 2.18 26.66 24.04
C PRO A 69 0.87 26.32 24.77
N ASP A 70 -0.24 26.81 24.24
CA ASP A 70 -1.55 26.71 24.86
C ASP A 70 -2.41 25.54 24.31
N ARG A 71 -1.79 24.57 23.61
CA ARG A 71 -2.50 23.47 22.95
C ARG A 71 -3.45 22.68 23.84
N TYR A 72 -3.09 22.45 25.08
CA TYR A 72 -3.93 21.69 26.01
C TYR A 72 -5.18 22.47 26.43
N GLY A 73 -5.03 23.78 26.71
CA GLY A 73 -6.17 24.62 27.04
C GLY A 73 -7.13 24.81 25.83
N ILE A 74 -6.59 24.83 24.61
CA ILE A 74 -7.40 24.84 23.39
C ILE A 74 -8.10 23.49 23.21
N LEU A 75 -7.43 22.35 23.47
CA LEU A 75 -8.03 21.02 23.42
C LEU A 75 -9.21 20.89 24.40
N GLU A 76 -9.08 21.42 25.62
CA GLU A 76 -10.19 21.44 26.60
C GLU A 76 -11.41 22.17 26.04
N LEU A 77 -11.21 23.31 25.36
CA LEU A 77 -12.28 24.06 24.71
C LEU A 77 -12.86 23.28 23.52
N VAL A 78 -12.04 22.63 22.72
CA VAL A 78 -12.49 21.76 21.61
C VAL A 78 -13.42 20.65 22.13
N HIS A 79 -13.11 20.05 23.27
CA HIS A 79 -13.91 19.00 23.89
C HIS A 79 -15.09 19.51 24.74
N SER A 80 -15.19 20.81 25.01
CA SER A 80 -16.19 21.36 25.95
C SER A 80 -17.65 21.20 25.50
N GLY A 81 -17.90 20.78 24.25
CA GLY A 81 -19.26 20.70 23.71
C GLY A 81 -19.93 22.07 23.58
N GLY A 82 -21.23 22.05 23.31
CA GLY A 82 -22.07 23.26 23.19
C GLY A 82 -22.01 23.90 21.81
N ASP A 83 -22.40 25.18 21.75
CA ASP A 83 -22.45 25.96 20.52
C ASP A 83 -21.07 26.15 19.90
N PRO A 84 -20.87 25.71 18.64
CA PRO A 84 -19.57 25.81 17.93
C PRO A 84 -19.06 27.25 17.81
N ASP A 85 -19.94 28.21 17.49
CA ASP A 85 -19.55 29.61 17.36
C ASP A 85 -19.05 30.18 18.71
N ALA A 86 -19.74 29.85 19.81
CA ALA A 86 -19.29 30.24 21.14
C ALA A 86 -17.96 29.57 21.54
N ARG A 87 -17.71 28.35 21.10
CA ARG A 87 -16.45 27.63 21.30
C ARG A 87 -15.30 28.33 20.61
N GLU A 88 -15.47 28.67 19.33
CA GLU A 88 -14.48 29.43 18.57
C GLU A 88 -14.15 30.78 19.24
N GLN A 89 -15.20 31.54 19.65
CA GLN A 89 -15.00 32.82 20.32
C GLN A 89 -14.22 32.68 21.63
N LYS A 90 -14.44 31.62 22.41
CA LYS A 90 -13.66 31.34 23.62
C LYS A 90 -12.19 31.07 23.32
N ILE A 91 -11.88 30.30 22.28
CA ILE A 91 -10.50 30.05 21.85
C ILE A 91 -9.84 31.36 21.45
N LYS A 92 -10.50 32.16 20.61
CA LYS A 92 -10.03 33.46 20.14
C LYS A 92 -9.77 34.44 21.28
N ALA A 93 -10.67 34.51 22.26
CA ALA A 93 -10.55 35.43 23.39
C ALA A 93 -9.46 34.99 24.38
N ARG A 94 -9.34 33.69 24.67
CA ARG A 94 -8.47 33.16 25.69
C ARG A 94 -7.04 32.93 25.21
N TYR A 95 -6.88 32.56 23.92
CA TYR A 95 -5.60 32.20 23.30
C TYR A 95 -5.34 32.98 22.00
N PRO A 96 -5.32 34.32 22.01
CA PRO A 96 -5.33 35.12 20.78
C PRO A 96 -4.10 34.91 19.90
N ARG A 97 -2.91 34.62 20.47
CA ARG A 97 -1.70 34.35 19.69
C ARG A 97 -1.79 33.00 18.96
N ASP A 98 -2.15 31.94 19.67
CA ASP A 98 -2.30 30.60 19.08
C ASP A 98 -3.46 30.58 18.09
N TYR A 99 -4.56 31.29 18.38
CA TYR A 99 -5.68 31.43 17.44
C TYR A 99 -5.26 32.10 16.11
N GLN A 100 -4.44 33.14 16.14
CA GLN A 100 -3.90 33.75 14.91
C GLN A 100 -2.99 32.80 14.14
N PHE A 101 -2.23 31.97 14.82
CA PHE A 101 -1.45 30.92 14.19
C PHE A 101 -2.38 29.87 13.55
N LEU A 102 -3.39 29.39 14.28
CA LEU A 102 -4.37 28.41 13.75
C LEU A 102 -5.06 28.95 12.49
N LEU A 103 -5.48 30.22 12.47
CA LEU A 103 -6.10 30.84 11.30
C LEU A 103 -5.23 30.80 10.05
N ARG A 104 -3.92 31.05 10.17
CA ARG A 104 -3.03 31.17 9.04
C ARG A 104 -2.46 29.82 8.58
N GLU A 105 -2.10 28.99 9.53
CA GLU A 105 -1.27 27.80 9.24
C GLU A 105 -2.08 26.48 9.29
N VAL A 106 -3.16 26.42 10.06
CA VAL A 106 -3.88 25.17 10.33
C VAL A 106 -5.24 25.13 9.66
N TYR A 107 -6.05 26.15 9.85
CA TYR A 107 -7.43 26.20 9.33
C TYR A 107 -7.53 26.08 7.80
N PRO A 108 -6.59 26.59 6.99
CA PRO A 108 -6.62 26.31 5.56
C PRO A 108 -6.59 24.81 5.20
N GLY A 109 -5.84 24.01 5.97
CA GLY A 109 -5.77 22.56 5.81
C GLY A 109 -7.04 21.82 6.26
N LEU A 110 -7.85 22.42 7.16
CA LEU A 110 -9.12 21.87 7.60
C LEU A 110 -10.26 22.10 6.58
N ARG A 111 -10.04 22.90 5.56
CA ARG A 111 -10.97 23.17 4.46
C ARG A 111 -10.70 22.20 3.32
N HIS A 112 -11.08 20.96 3.49
CA HIS A 112 -10.78 19.88 2.55
C HIS A 112 -12.03 19.08 2.15
N SER A 113 -11.84 18.11 1.30
CA SER A 113 -12.85 17.09 0.99
C SER A 113 -12.18 15.73 1.00
N ASP A 114 -12.80 14.80 1.70
CA ASP A 114 -12.45 13.38 1.69
C ASP A 114 -13.33 12.64 0.69
N TYR A 115 -12.81 11.56 0.13
CA TYR A 115 -13.61 10.63 -0.64
C TYR A 115 -13.30 9.19 -0.27
N THR A 116 -14.34 8.38 -0.27
CA THR A 116 -14.24 6.93 -0.09
C THR A 116 -14.82 6.27 -1.33
N VAL A 117 -14.08 5.34 -1.93
CA VAL A 117 -14.52 4.57 -3.09
C VAL A 117 -14.61 3.11 -2.71
N GLU A 118 -15.81 2.54 -2.79
CA GLU A 118 -16.02 1.10 -2.70
C GLU A 118 -16.08 0.51 -4.10
N TYR A 119 -15.41 -0.59 -4.29
CA TYR A 119 -15.38 -1.25 -5.58
C TYR A 119 -15.28 -2.77 -5.43
N VAL A 120 -15.79 -3.47 -6.41
CA VAL A 120 -15.64 -4.92 -6.55
C VAL A 120 -14.60 -5.21 -7.62
N VAL A 121 -13.57 -5.93 -7.25
CA VAL A 121 -12.58 -6.47 -8.20
C VAL A 121 -13.17 -7.76 -8.78
N ARG A 122 -13.25 -7.83 -10.11
CA ARG A 122 -13.62 -9.07 -10.77
C ARG A 122 -12.51 -10.10 -10.53
N ALA A 123 -12.86 -11.22 -9.95
CA ALA A 123 -11.96 -12.37 -9.87
C ALA A 123 -12.00 -13.17 -11.16
N TYR A 124 -10.84 -13.57 -11.65
CA TYR A 124 -10.70 -14.46 -12.81
C TYR A 124 -10.59 -15.91 -12.31
N THR A 125 -11.73 -16.56 -12.10
CA THR A 125 -11.81 -17.94 -11.57
C THR A 125 -11.51 -18.99 -12.63
N ASP A 126 -11.83 -18.74 -13.88
CA ASP A 126 -11.49 -19.60 -15.01
C ASP A 126 -10.01 -19.44 -15.37
N ILE A 127 -9.30 -20.57 -15.50
CA ILE A 127 -7.84 -20.55 -15.70
C ILE A 127 -7.45 -20.07 -17.10
N GLU A 128 -8.24 -20.41 -18.12
CA GLU A 128 -7.95 -19.98 -19.50
C GLU A 128 -8.20 -18.48 -19.65
N GLU A 129 -9.22 -17.95 -18.97
CA GLU A 129 -9.44 -16.52 -18.91
C GLU A 129 -8.27 -15.82 -18.17
N ALA A 130 -7.83 -16.36 -17.01
CA ALA A 130 -6.71 -15.81 -16.25
C ALA A 130 -5.41 -15.79 -17.08
N ARG A 131 -5.10 -16.88 -17.81
CA ARG A 131 -3.97 -16.95 -18.75
C ARG A 131 -4.04 -15.87 -19.83
N ARG A 132 -5.22 -15.67 -20.42
CA ARG A 132 -5.43 -14.62 -21.43
C ARG A 132 -5.21 -13.23 -20.84
N ILE A 133 -5.76 -12.96 -19.63
CA ILE A 133 -5.57 -11.67 -18.94
C ILE A 133 -4.11 -11.45 -18.56
N TRP A 134 -3.40 -12.48 -18.09
CA TRP A 134 -1.97 -12.38 -17.84
C TRP A 134 -1.21 -11.88 -19.08
N ARG A 135 -1.51 -12.41 -20.27
CA ARG A 135 -0.83 -12.01 -21.51
C ARG A 135 -1.22 -10.62 -22.04
N THR A 136 -2.48 -10.19 -21.82
CA THR A 136 -3.03 -8.98 -22.44
C THR A 136 -3.13 -7.78 -21.49
N ALA A 137 -3.34 -8.02 -20.21
CA ALA A 137 -3.56 -7.00 -19.19
C ALA A 137 -3.19 -7.49 -17.78
N PRO A 138 -1.92 -7.88 -17.54
CA PRO A 138 -1.48 -8.54 -16.31
C PRO A 138 -1.78 -7.74 -15.04
N GLY A 139 -1.77 -6.40 -15.09
CA GLY A 139 -2.12 -5.55 -13.94
C GLY A 139 -3.58 -5.68 -13.47
N LYS A 140 -4.42 -6.48 -14.14
CA LYS A 140 -5.78 -6.80 -13.68
C LYS A 140 -5.83 -8.05 -12.81
N LEU A 141 -4.78 -8.85 -12.79
CA LEU A 141 -4.69 -10.04 -11.94
C LEU A 141 -4.24 -9.67 -10.53
N SER A 142 -4.87 -10.28 -9.54
CA SER A 142 -4.38 -10.30 -8.18
C SER A 142 -3.17 -11.24 -8.05
N LEU A 143 -2.43 -11.09 -6.96
CA LEU A 143 -1.28 -11.93 -6.64
C LEU A 143 -1.66 -13.43 -6.64
N ASN A 144 -2.80 -13.79 -6.04
CA ASN A 144 -3.29 -15.16 -6.01
C ASN A 144 -3.62 -15.71 -7.41
N GLU A 145 -4.17 -14.88 -8.29
CA GLU A 145 -4.45 -15.28 -9.67
C GLU A 145 -3.17 -15.51 -10.46
N PHE A 146 -2.12 -14.71 -10.23
CA PHE A 146 -0.80 -14.97 -10.79
C PHE A 146 -0.24 -16.32 -10.38
N TYR A 147 -0.35 -16.71 -9.09
CA TYR A 147 0.08 -18.04 -8.64
C TYR A 147 -0.68 -19.15 -9.34
N ARG A 148 -1.99 -19.04 -9.45
CA ARG A 148 -2.83 -20.01 -10.17
C ARG A 148 -2.44 -20.10 -11.65
N VAL A 149 -2.12 -18.97 -12.30
CA VAL A 149 -1.63 -18.98 -13.69
C VAL A 149 -0.27 -19.67 -13.76
N ALA A 150 0.67 -19.37 -12.86
CA ALA A 150 1.96 -20.06 -12.82
C ALA A 150 1.81 -21.57 -12.63
N GLU A 151 1.04 -22.00 -11.61
CA GLU A 151 0.77 -23.42 -11.32
C GLU A 151 0.08 -24.18 -12.47
N SER A 152 -0.56 -23.46 -13.38
CA SER A 152 -1.20 -24.05 -14.56
C SER A 152 -0.23 -24.42 -15.69
N TYR A 153 1.05 -24.08 -15.54
CA TYR A 153 2.13 -24.46 -16.44
C TYR A 153 3.10 -25.44 -15.75
N PRO A 154 3.81 -26.29 -16.48
CA PRO A 154 4.86 -27.13 -15.90
C PRO A 154 5.93 -26.28 -15.19
N ALA A 155 6.29 -26.65 -13.98
CA ALA A 155 7.32 -25.94 -13.21
C ALA A 155 8.63 -25.86 -14.01
N GLY A 156 9.18 -24.65 -14.13
CA GLY A 156 10.42 -24.40 -14.89
C GLY A 156 10.21 -24.23 -16.40
N SER A 157 8.99 -24.33 -16.93
CA SER A 157 8.71 -23.99 -18.34
C SER A 157 8.90 -22.47 -18.58
N ASP A 158 9.04 -22.09 -19.84
CA ASP A 158 9.20 -20.67 -20.20
C ASP A 158 8.00 -19.84 -19.75
N GLU A 159 6.78 -20.36 -19.91
CA GLU A 159 5.57 -19.68 -19.46
C GLU A 159 5.52 -19.54 -17.94
N TYR A 160 5.86 -20.60 -17.19
CA TYR A 160 5.95 -20.56 -15.73
C TYR A 160 6.92 -19.44 -15.28
N ASN A 161 8.08 -19.39 -15.88
CA ASN A 161 9.11 -18.41 -15.59
C ASN A 161 8.65 -16.97 -15.93
N GLU A 162 8.01 -16.79 -17.09
CA GLU A 162 7.51 -15.49 -17.55
C GLU A 162 6.41 -14.94 -16.63
N VAL A 163 5.57 -15.82 -16.05
CA VAL A 163 4.56 -15.41 -15.05
C VAL A 163 5.25 -14.76 -13.85
N PHE A 164 6.28 -15.40 -13.27
CA PHE A 164 6.98 -14.86 -12.11
C PHE A 164 7.79 -13.61 -12.42
N GLU A 165 8.37 -13.50 -13.59
CA GLU A 165 9.01 -12.27 -14.05
C GLU A 165 8.03 -11.10 -14.19
N THR A 166 6.82 -11.38 -14.65
CA THR A 166 5.75 -10.39 -14.74
C THR A 166 5.25 -10.01 -13.34
N MET A 167 5.05 -11.02 -12.48
CA MET A 167 4.57 -10.87 -11.12
C MET A 167 5.51 -9.99 -10.29
N VAL A 168 6.82 -10.21 -10.33
CA VAL A 168 7.79 -9.43 -9.54
C VAL A 168 7.88 -7.98 -10.01
N ARG A 169 7.54 -7.68 -11.27
CA ARG A 169 7.46 -6.30 -11.76
C ARG A 169 6.24 -5.56 -11.22
N LEU A 170 5.12 -6.26 -11.03
CA LEU A 170 3.87 -5.68 -10.54
C LEU A 170 3.79 -5.70 -9.01
N TYR A 171 4.39 -6.69 -8.38
CA TYR A 171 4.44 -6.90 -6.93
C TYR A 171 5.89 -6.99 -6.43
N PRO A 172 6.66 -5.89 -6.51
CA PRO A 172 8.12 -5.90 -6.30
C PRO A 172 8.55 -6.22 -4.86
N ASP A 173 7.63 -6.20 -3.91
CA ASP A 173 7.91 -6.48 -2.50
C ASP A 173 7.30 -7.81 -2.02
N ASP A 174 6.66 -8.57 -2.91
CA ASP A 174 6.18 -9.92 -2.58
C ASP A 174 7.35 -10.89 -2.47
N ALA A 175 7.51 -11.53 -1.29
CA ALA A 175 8.66 -12.37 -0.99
C ALA A 175 8.70 -13.63 -1.87
N THR A 176 7.55 -14.25 -2.14
CA THR A 176 7.47 -15.47 -2.94
C THR A 176 7.68 -15.18 -4.42
N ALA A 177 7.15 -14.07 -4.95
CA ALA A 177 7.43 -13.63 -6.32
C ALA A 177 8.94 -13.37 -6.51
N ASN A 178 9.57 -12.70 -5.56
CA ASN A 178 11.00 -12.45 -5.57
C ASN A 178 11.82 -13.75 -5.46
N LEU A 179 11.42 -14.72 -4.63
CA LEU A 179 12.10 -16.02 -4.55
C LEU A 179 12.06 -16.74 -5.90
N ASN A 180 10.89 -16.86 -6.52
CA ASN A 180 10.73 -17.55 -7.79
C ASN A 180 11.47 -16.81 -8.93
N ALA A 181 11.37 -15.47 -8.99
CA ALA A 181 12.12 -14.68 -9.97
C ALA A 181 13.65 -14.83 -9.79
N SER A 182 14.14 -14.98 -8.54
CA SER A 182 15.55 -15.27 -8.27
C SER A 182 15.95 -16.63 -8.81
N ASN A 183 15.12 -17.66 -8.60
CA ASN A 183 15.40 -19.01 -9.11
C ASN A 183 15.44 -19.03 -10.65
N VAL A 184 14.50 -18.33 -11.30
CA VAL A 184 14.52 -18.15 -12.77
C VAL A 184 15.78 -17.44 -13.24
N ALA A 185 16.16 -16.35 -12.58
CA ALA A 185 17.39 -15.62 -12.93
C ALA A 185 18.65 -16.49 -12.76
N MET A 186 18.74 -17.28 -11.68
CA MET A 186 19.87 -18.22 -11.47
C MET A 186 19.91 -19.31 -12.56
N SER A 187 18.78 -19.88 -12.94
CA SER A 187 18.74 -20.92 -13.99
C SER A 187 19.20 -20.40 -15.37
N ARG A 188 19.02 -19.10 -15.61
CA ARG A 188 19.49 -18.42 -16.84
C ARG A 188 20.91 -17.84 -16.73
N GLY A 189 21.55 -17.98 -15.58
CA GLY A 189 22.89 -17.42 -15.33
C GLY A 189 22.91 -15.90 -15.08
N ASP A 190 21.75 -15.24 -14.95
CA ASP A 190 21.67 -13.82 -14.58
C ASP A 190 21.80 -13.62 -13.07
N LEU A 191 23.04 -13.72 -12.60
CA LEU A 191 23.35 -13.61 -11.17
C LEU A 191 23.13 -12.19 -10.63
N VAL A 192 23.12 -11.16 -11.49
CA VAL A 192 22.84 -9.77 -11.08
C VAL A 192 21.39 -9.63 -10.67
N SER A 193 20.46 -10.05 -11.51
CA SER A 193 19.03 -10.06 -11.20
C SER A 193 18.72 -11.01 -10.04
N ALA A 194 19.36 -12.18 -9.99
CA ALA A 194 19.17 -13.13 -8.91
C ALA A 194 19.50 -12.53 -7.53
N ARG A 195 20.61 -11.79 -7.39
CA ARG A 195 20.94 -11.08 -6.13
C ARG A 195 19.90 -10.06 -5.74
N LYS A 196 19.43 -9.28 -6.71
CA LYS A 196 18.39 -8.26 -6.46
C LYS A 196 17.10 -8.87 -5.92
N TYR A 197 16.67 -9.97 -6.53
CA TYR A 197 15.43 -10.64 -6.14
C TYR A 197 15.57 -11.40 -4.83
N VAL A 198 16.62 -12.20 -4.65
CA VAL A 198 16.79 -13.00 -3.42
C VAL A 198 16.93 -12.14 -2.16
N ALA A 199 17.41 -10.90 -2.30
CA ALA A 199 17.46 -9.94 -1.20
C ALA A 199 16.07 -9.61 -0.63
N LYS A 200 15.02 -9.69 -1.47
CA LYS A 200 13.62 -9.43 -1.11
C LYS A 200 12.81 -10.72 -0.85
N ALA A 201 13.39 -11.90 -1.00
CA ALA A 201 12.71 -13.18 -0.89
C ALA A 201 12.31 -13.60 0.55
N GLY A 202 12.49 -12.72 1.53
CA GLY A 202 12.16 -13.02 2.93
C GLY A 202 13.12 -13.99 3.60
N GLY A 203 12.67 -14.69 4.64
CA GLY A 203 13.50 -15.58 5.49
C GLY A 203 13.02 -17.02 5.53
N THR A 204 12.21 -17.49 4.58
CA THR A 204 11.75 -18.89 4.54
C THR A 204 12.93 -19.86 4.32
N PRO A 205 12.77 -21.16 4.66
CA PRO A 205 13.78 -22.17 4.39
C PRO A 205 14.25 -22.19 2.94
N GLU A 206 13.30 -22.05 1.99
CA GLU A 206 13.59 -22.02 0.55
C GLU A 206 14.35 -20.76 0.14
N ALA A 207 14.07 -19.62 0.76
CA ALA A 207 14.82 -18.38 0.50
C ALA A 207 16.25 -18.45 1.04
N VAL A 208 16.47 -19.12 2.17
CA VAL A 208 17.82 -19.39 2.70
C VAL A 208 18.58 -20.34 1.77
N TYR A 209 17.91 -21.37 1.29
CA TYR A 209 18.45 -22.29 0.29
C TYR A 209 18.87 -21.57 -1.00
N ALA A 210 17.97 -20.75 -1.56
CA ALA A 210 18.25 -19.97 -2.77
C ALA A 210 19.47 -19.05 -2.61
N ARG A 211 19.64 -18.41 -1.45
CA ARG A 211 20.84 -17.62 -1.14
C ARG A 211 22.10 -18.47 -1.09
N GLY A 212 21.99 -19.69 -0.55
CA GLY A 212 23.11 -20.64 -0.50
C GLY A 212 23.53 -21.10 -1.89
N VAL A 213 22.57 -21.40 -2.77
CA VAL A 213 22.82 -21.75 -4.18
C VAL A 213 23.46 -20.58 -4.92
N LEU A 214 22.94 -19.36 -4.75
CA LEU A 214 23.49 -18.16 -5.37
C LEU A 214 24.94 -17.90 -4.93
N ALA A 215 25.23 -18.06 -3.63
CA ALA A 215 26.62 -17.95 -3.12
C ALA A 215 27.53 -18.97 -3.77
N GLY A 216 27.06 -20.19 -3.99
CA GLY A 216 27.80 -21.22 -4.72
C GLY A 216 28.09 -20.86 -6.18
N LEU A 217 27.11 -20.31 -6.88
CA LEU A 217 27.25 -19.79 -8.26
C LEU A 217 28.21 -18.60 -8.33
N ASP A 218 28.25 -17.77 -7.30
CA ASP A 218 29.19 -16.66 -7.12
C ASP A 218 30.61 -17.13 -6.71
N LYS A 219 30.79 -18.45 -6.51
CA LYS A 219 32.03 -19.08 -6.02
C LYS A 219 32.43 -18.71 -4.58
N ASP A 220 31.51 -18.14 -3.80
CA ASP A 220 31.64 -17.96 -2.35
C ASP A 220 31.25 -19.27 -1.64
N TYR A 221 32.12 -20.27 -1.71
CA TYR A 221 31.82 -21.58 -1.15
C TYR A 221 31.74 -21.59 0.38
N VAL A 222 32.36 -20.64 1.06
CA VAL A 222 32.23 -20.49 2.53
C VAL A 222 30.81 -20.10 2.90
N GLN A 223 30.30 -19.05 2.28
CA GLN A 223 28.94 -18.59 2.50
C GLN A 223 27.89 -19.61 2.02
N ALA A 224 28.14 -20.26 0.87
CA ALA A 224 27.28 -21.30 0.33
C ALA A 224 27.12 -22.44 1.34
N ARG A 225 28.20 -23.00 1.89
CA ARG A 225 28.11 -24.05 2.92
C ARG A 225 27.35 -23.63 4.14
N ARG A 226 27.58 -22.40 4.63
CA ARG A 226 26.88 -21.88 5.81
C ARG A 226 25.38 -21.81 5.57
N LEU A 227 24.94 -21.22 4.45
CA LEU A 227 23.53 -21.03 4.14
C LEU A 227 22.83 -22.36 3.79
N LEU A 228 23.49 -23.24 3.04
CA LEU A 228 22.94 -24.57 2.70
C LEU A 228 22.79 -25.44 3.94
N SER A 229 23.77 -25.43 4.87
CA SER A 229 23.65 -26.14 6.14
C SER A 229 22.50 -25.58 6.99
N GLN A 230 22.33 -24.26 7.00
CA GLN A 230 21.18 -23.63 7.66
C GLN A 230 19.86 -24.06 7.01
N ALA A 231 19.74 -24.03 5.68
CA ALA A 231 18.54 -24.47 4.98
C ALA A 231 18.22 -25.96 5.24
N GLN A 232 19.25 -26.80 5.27
CA GLN A 232 19.12 -28.22 5.63
C GLN A 232 18.56 -28.39 7.06
N SER A 233 19.08 -27.63 8.03
CA SER A 233 18.57 -27.65 9.41
C SER A 233 17.12 -27.14 9.53
N MET A 234 16.69 -26.30 8.58
CA MET A 234 15.30 -25.81 8.45
C MET A 234 14.40 -26.79 7.67
N GLY A 235 14.91 -27.92 7.20
CA GLY A 235 14.13 -28.99 6.58
C GLY A 235 14.15 -29.02 5.04
N VAL A 236 14.97 -28.20 4.36
CA VAL A 236 15.11 -28.25 2.89
C VAL A 236 15.96 -29.46 2.51
N LYS A 237 15.35 -30.45 1.88
CA LYS A 237 15.99 -31.73 1.53
C LYS A 237 17.08 -31.57 0.46
N GLU A 238 16.83 -30.73 -0.51
CA GLU A 238 17.71 -30.43 -1.64
C GLU A 238 19.02 -29.78 -1.20
N ALA A 239 19.06 -29.23 0.01
CA ALA A 239 20.27 -28.61 0.56
C ALA A 239 21.38 -29.61 0.80
N ALA A 240 21.08 -30.87 1.07
CA ALA A 240 22.08 -31.94 1.24
C ALA A 240 22.87 -32.20 -0.07
N ASP A 241 22.17 -32.34 -1.19
CA ASP A 241 22.76 -32.56 -2.49
C ASP A 241 23.62 -31.36 -2.96
N ALA A 242 23.07 -30.14 -2.71
CA ALA A 242 23.78 -28.90 -3.00
C ALA A 242 25.10 -28.79 -2.20
N LEU A 243 25.08 -29.15 -0.90
CA LEU A 243 26.30 -29.20 -0.06
C LEU A 243 27.34 -30.19 -0.58
N GLU A 244 26.89 -31.38 -1.01
CA GLU A 244 27.77 -32.37 -1.58
C GLU A 244 28.45 -31.86 -2.86
N GLN A 245 27.71 -31.19 -3.74
CA GLN A 245 28.25 -30.57 -4.94
C GLN A 245 29.28 -29.48 -4.63
N ILE A 246 28.99 -28.57 -3.69
CA ILE A 246 29.96 -27.53 -3.27
C ILE A 246 31.25 -28.16 -2.72
N ASN A 247 31.12 -29.21 -1.91
CA ASN A 247 32.32 -29.91 -1.34
C ASN A 247 33.17 -30.63 -2.39
N LYS A 248 32.57 -31.08 -3.50
CA LYS A 248 33.32 -31.68 -4.63
C LYS A 248 34.05 -30.64 -5.47
N ILE A 249 33.46 -29.45 -5.64
CA ILE A 249 34.08 -28.36 -6.43
C ILE A 249 35.25 -27.74 -5.68
N ASP A 250 35.12 -27.52 -4.38
CA ASP A 250 36.12 -26.82 -3.54
C ASP A 250 37.40 -27.71 -3.28
N LYS A 251 37.33 -28.99 -3.60
CA LYS A 251 38.48 -29.92 -3.47
C LYS A 251 39.32 -30.03 -4.75
N LYS A 252 38.91 -29.37 -5.83
CA LYS A 252 39.62 -29.30 -7.09
C LYS A 252 40.41 -28.01 -7.24
#